data_8dbe29d890084f949d8367d99688e3fd
#
_entry.id   8dbe29d890084f949d8367d99688e3fd
#
_cell.length_a   1.000
_cell.length_b   1.000
_cell.length_c   1.000
_cell.angle_alpha   90.00
_cell.angle_beta   90.00
_cell.angle_gamma   90.00
#
_symmetry.space_group_name_H-M   'P 1'
#
loop_
_entity.id
_entity.type
_entity.pdbx_description
1 polymer ?
#
loop_
_entity_poly.entity_id
_entity_poly.type
_entity_poly.pdbx_seq_one_letter_code
_entity_poly.pdbx_strand_id
1 'polypeptide(L)'
;MARKLYPIGIQTFERIRKEDKFYIDKTEYVYRMTHTDGTYFFLSRPRRFGKSLLVSTFQSYFEGKKELFEGLAIEKLEKEWNTYPVLHFDLSKGKHMEKAQLEEHLGYLLEDYEQKYGIENHRNGNNNRFNDLIEVVFQKTGKQVVVLIDEYDAPLLDVAHEKEKLDELRNTMRNFYSPLKGNESMLRFVFMTGITKFSQLSIFSELNNIKNVSMDEPYAGICGITKEELLTQMSDDIDALAEHLELSREETIQELKDHYDGYHFTWPSPDVFNPYSLLNCFADGKQKAYWFGSGTPTYLIEKMREFHVLPSQLGRVRAKASSFDAATERMTSLTPLLYQSGYLTIKDYEKKIDVYTLDFPNKEIEVGLFDSLLPGYLGSGIDTGRVVIADISSYINSGKMDEALQMLADFLETIPYCDNTNYEGHYQQMFYIIFALLTDYNIIVEQHTAKGRIDITMETADTIYVMELKFNKSAQEALDQINDKHYTQAFALKNKEIVKVGLNFSVKDEVNTLEWVIF
;
A
#
# COMPACT_ATOMS: atom_id res chain seq x y z
N MET A 1 23.72 16.85 -18.60
CA MET A 1 23.13 15.87 -19.56
C MET A 1 21.64 16.11 -19.61
N ALA A 2 20.94 15.77 -20.72
CA ALA A 2 19.48 15.83 -20.72
C ALA A 2 18.92 14.84 -19.67
N ARG A 3 17.94 15.29 -18.87
CA ARG A 3 17.32 14.50 -17.81
C ARG A 3 16.58 13.32 -18.44
N LYS A 4 16.80 12.10 -17.92
CA LYS A 4 16.06 10.91 -18.37
C LYS A 4 14.59 11.00 -17.97
N LEU A 5 13.70 10.58 -18.86
CA LEU A 5 12.26 10.55 -18.57
C LEU A 5 11.93 9.41 -17.62
N TYR A 6 11.03 9.65 -16.68
CA TYR A 6 10.54 8.64 -15.77
C TYR A 6 9.65 7.61 -16.49
N PRO A 7 9.76 6.31 -16.17
CA PRO A 7 8.97 5.25 -16.81
C PRO A 7 7.57 5.12 -16.22
N ILE A 8 6.84 6.23 -16.08
CA ILE A 8 5.50 6.23 -15.52
C ILE A 8 4.58 5.35 -16.37
N GLY A 9 3.98 4.31 -15.75
CA GLY A 9 3.11 3.35 -16.43
C GLY A 9 3.83 2.32 -17.31
N ILE A 10 5.17 2.29 -17.33
CA ILE A 10 5.96 1.29 -18.06
C ILE A 10 6.45 0.21 -17.10
N GLN A 11 6.08 -1.04 -17.37
CA GLN A 11 6.43 -2.20 -16.55
C GLN A 11 7.45 -3.12 -17.23
N THR A 12 7.83 -2.83 -18.47
CA THR A 12 8.72 -3.66 -19.28
C THR A 12 10.14 -3.15 -19.18
N PHE A 13 11.04 -3.93 -18.57
CA PHE A 13 12.45 -3.60 -18.39
C PHE A 13 13.15 -3.31 -19.72
N GLU A 14 12.96 -4.18 -20.71
CA GLU A 14 13.53 -4.03 -22.05
C GLU A 14 13.15 -2.67 -22.68
N ARG A 15 11.89 -2.25 -22.54
CA ARG A 15 11.44 -0.96 -23.06
C ARG A 15 12.10 0.21 -22.33
N ILE A 16 12.19 0.14 -21.01
CA ILE A 16 12.86 1.18 -20.19
C ILE A 16 14.31 1.36 -20.64
N ARG A 17 15.03 0.25 -20.84
CA ARG A 17 16.45 0.29 -21.24
C ARG A 17 16.65 0.74 -22.69
N LYS A 18 15.83 0.27 -23.63
CA LYS A 18 15.91 0.67 -25.06
C LYS A 18 15.51 2.13 -25.31
N GLU A 19 14.55 2.65 -24.55
CA GLU A 19 14.13 4.05 -24.65
C GLU A 19 14.98 4.99 -23.75
N ASP A 20 16.05 4.49 -23.14
CA ASP A 20 16.95 5.22 -22.22
C ASP A 20 16.19 6.00 -21.13
N LYS A 21 15.14 5.39 -20.54
CA LYS A 21 14.40 5.97 -19.45
C LYS A 21 15.13 5.78 -18.12
N PHE A 22 14.70 6.56 -17.13
CA PHE A 22 15.21 6.44 -15.77
C PHE A 22 14.89 5.03 -15.20
N TYR A 23 15.88 4.40 -14.56
CA TYR A 23 15.73 3.08 -13.93
C TYR A 23 16.50 3.06 -12.61
N ILE A 24 15.79 2.78 -11.50
CA ILE A 24 16.44 2.49 -10.22
C ILE A 24 16.97 1.06 -10.27
N ASP A 25 18.26 0.92 -10.12
CA ASP A 25 18.95 -0.36 -10.29
C ASP A 25 18.65 -1.33 -9.12
N LYS A 26 17.89 -2.36 -9.42
CA LYS A 26 17.57 -3.48 -8.51
C LYS A 26 18.23 -4.79 -8.93
N THR A 27 19.15 -4.75 -9.87
CA THR A 27 19.70 -5.96 -10.51
C THR A 27 20.62 -6.77 -9.58
N GLU A 28 21.15 -6.17 -8.50
CA GLU A 28 21.82 -6.92 -7.45
C GLU A 28 20.90 -7.95 -6.77
N TYR A 29 19.63 -7.59 -6.55
CA TYR A 29 18.64 -8.53 -6.00
C TYR A 29 18.32 -9.65 -6.98
N VAL A 30 18.27 -9.35 -8.29
CA VAL A 30 18.11 -10.36 -9.35
C VAL A 30 19.25 -11.37 -9.29
N TYR A 31 20.51 -10.89 -9.27
CA TYR A 31 21.68 -11.75 -9.14
C TYR A 31 21.63 -12.59 -7.86
N ARG A 32 21.37 -11.97 -6.71
CA ARG A 32 21.31 -12.63 -5.41
C ARG A 32 20.25 -13.75 -5.40
N MET A 33 19.06 -13.51 -5.92
CA MET A 33 17.97 -14.48 -5.93
C MET A 33 18.24 -15.65 -6.88
N THR A 34 18.84 -15.40 -8.02
CA THR A 34 19.13 -16.43 -9.05
C THR A 34 20.38 -17.28 -8.73
N HIS A 35 21.22 -16.85 -7.76
CA HIS A 35 22.43 -17.53 -7.30
C HIS A 35 22.29 -18.11 -5.88
N THR A 36 21.10 -18.58 -5.53
CA THR A 36 20.84 -19.34 -4.31
C THR A 36 20.42 -20.77 -4.66
N ASP A 37 20.41 -21.65 -3.66
CA ASP A 37 19.98 -23.06 -3.83
C ASP A 37 18.46 -23.21 -4.03
N GLY A 38 17.69 -22.10 -3.95
CA GLY A 38 16.23 -22.11 -4.13
C GLY A 38 15.82 -22.13 -5.59
N THR A 39 14.75 -22.91 -5.92
CA THR A 39 14.12 -22.90 -7.24
C THR A 39 12.83 -22.09 -7.24
N TYR A 40 12.07 -22.10 -6.15
CA TYR A 40 10.74 -21.50 -6.06
C TYR A 40 10.72 -20.32 -5.12
N PHE A 41 10.28 -19.16 -5.62
CA PHE A 41 10.21 -17.92 -4.84
C PHE A 41 8.84 -17.28 -4.96
N PHE A 42 8.38 -16.73 -3.84
CA PHE A 42 7.16 -15.94 -3.76
C PHE A 42 7.46 -14.57 -3.15
N LEU A 43 6.96 -13.51 -3.81
CA LEU A 43 7.04 -12.13 -3.32
C LEU A 43 5.67 -11.45 -3.37
N SER A 44 5.16 -11.02 -2.22
CA SER A 44 4.04 -10.08 -2.18
C SER A 44 4.53 -8.66 -1.88
N ARG A 45 3.95 -7.69 -2.57
CA ARG A 45 4.11 -6.25 -2.33
C ARG A 45 2.81 -5.53 -2.68
N PRO A 46 2.52 -4.40 -2.08
CA PRO A 46 1.36 -3.59 -2.45
C PRO A 46 1.36 -3.23 -3.94
N ARG A 47 0.24 -2.72 -4.43
CA ARG A 47 0.16 -2.21 -5.81
C ARG A 47 1.17 -1.09 -6.03
N ARG A 48 1.67 -0.96 -7.28
CA ARG A 48 2.57 0.12 -7.71
C ARG A 48 3.97 0.11 -7.11
N PHE A 49 4.43 -1.01 -6.52
CA PHE A 49 5.78 -1.17 -5.98
C PHE A 49 6.82 -1.69 -6.98
N GLY A 50 6.45 -1.92 -8.25
CA GLY A 50 7.40 -2.36 -9.28
C GLY A 50 7.54 -3.89 -9.40
N LYS A 51 6.58 -4.69 -8.92
CA LYS A 51 6.57 -6.17 -9.06
C LYS A 51 6.69 -6.62 -10.51
N SER A 52 5.82 -6.13 -11.39
CA SER A 52 5.82 -6.50 -12.81
C SER A 52 7.10 -6.08 -13.53
N LEU A 53 7.71 -4.95 -13.14
CA LEU A 53 9.02 -4.54 -13.64
C LEU A 53 10.10 -5.53 -13.20
N LEU A 54 10.08 -6.00 -11.95
CA LEU A 54 11.00 -7.03 -11.46
C LEU A 54 10.83 -8.35 -12.23
N VAL A 55 9.58 -8.79 -12.48
CA VAL A 55 9.29 -9.98 -13.31
C VAL A 55 9.88 -9.80 -14.71
N SER A 56 9.67 -8.65 -15.35
CA SER A 56 10.23 -8.33 -16.67
C SER A 56 11.77 -8.27 -16.66
N THR A 57 12.38 -7.86 -15.54
CA THR A 57 13.83 -7.88 -15.37
C THR A 57 14.36 -9.31 -15.28
N PHE A 58 13.72 -10.20 -14.51
CA PHE A 58 14.04 -11.63 -14.50
C PHE A 58 13.89 -12.25 -15.88
N GLN A 59 12.82 -11.93 -16.60
CA GLN A 59 12.62 -12.42 -17.97
C GLN A 59 13.81 -12.05 -18.86
N SER A 60 14.18 -10.76 -18.90
CA SER A 60 15.30 -10.29 -19.72
C SER A 60 16.63 -10.91 -19.32
N TYR A 61 16.85 -11.13 -18.01
CA TYR A 61 18.05 -11.80 -17.49
C TYR A 61 18.14 -13.25 -17.95
N PHE A 62 17.08 -14.04 -17.78
CA PHE A 62 17.09 -15.45 -18.18
C PHE A 62 17.04 -15.66 -19.70
N GLU A 63 16.51 -14.71 -20.45
CA GLU A 63 16.59 -14.71 -21.92
C GLU A 63 18.03 -14.35 -22.42
N GLY A 64 18.94 -13.96 -21.51
CA GLY A 64 20.34 -13.66 -21.81
C GLY A 64 20.55 -12.34 -22.55
N LYS A 65 19.64 -11.36 -22.40
CA LYS A 65 19.70 -10.03 -23.04
C LYS A 65 20.71 -9.13 -22.34
N LYS A 66 21.98 -9.53 -22.34
CA LYS A 66 23.08 -8.89 -21.62
C LYS A 66 23.17 -7.38 -21.87
N GLU A 67 22.93 -6.95 -23.11
CA GLU A 67 23.00 -5.56 -23.54
C GLU A 67 22.06 -4.63 -22.76
N LEU A 68 20.94 -5.16 -22.22
CA LEU A 68 20.01 -4.38 -21.41
C LEU A 68 20.54 -4.08 -20.00
N PHE A 69 21.53 -4.83 -19.56
CA PHE A 69 22.11 -4.72 -18.21
C PHE A 69 23.40 -3.92 -18.16
N GLU A 70 23.83 -3.37 -19.29
CA GLU A 70 25.02 -2.53 -19.38
C GLU A 70 24.93 -1.33 -18.42
N GLY A 71 25.98 -1.13 -17.61
CA GLY A 71 26.04 -0.08 -16.60
C GLY A 71 25.29 -0.37 -15.30
N LEU A 72 24.61 -1.53 -15.17
CA LEU A 72 23.91 -1.93 -13.94
C LEU A 72 24.78 -2.83 -13.05
N ALA A 73 24.42 -2.93 -11.77
CA ALA A 73 25.18 -3.68 -10.78
C ALA A 73 25.44 -5.15 -11.18
N ILE A 74 24.45 -5.81 -11.76
CA ILE A 74 24.55 -7.21 -12.18
C ILE A 74 25.63 -7.45 -13.26
N GLU A 75 25.96 -6.46 -14.08
CA GLU A 75 27.01 -6.59 -15.10
C GLU A 75 28.37 -6.95 -14.48
N LYS A 76 28.65 -6.43 -13.28
CA LYS A 76 29.89 -6.71 -12.54
C LYS A 76 29.87 -8.06 -11.82
N LEU A 77 28.67 -8.52 -11.48
CA LEU A 77 28.44 -9.74 -10.68
C LEU A 77 28.33 -10.98 -11.57
N GLU A 78 27.53 -10.90 -12.65
CA GLU A 78 27.26 -12.01 -13.54
C GLU A 78 28.41 -12.24 -14.54
N LYS A 79 28.87 -13.47 -14.64
CA LYS A 79 30.01 -13.83 -15.53
C LYS A 79 29.60 -14.69 -16.72
N GLU A 80 28.55 -15.50 -16.54
CA GLU A 80 28.22 -16.55 -17.50
C GLU A 80 27.09 -16.20 -18.47
N TRP A 81 26.13 -15.36 -18.07
CA TRP A 81 24.98 -14.93 -18.87
C TRP A 81 24.28 -16.09 -19.59
N ASN A 82 24.02 -17.16 -18.84
CA ASN A 82 23.35 -18.35 -19.37
C ASN A 82 21.92 -18.04 -19.79
N THR A 83 21.52 -18.57 -20.95
CA THR A 83 20.16 -18.40 -21.46
C THR A 83 19.28 -19.58 -21.12
N TYR A 84 18.02 -19.31 -20.76
CA TYR A 84 17.01 -20.31 -20.44
C TYR A 84 15.70 -19.99 -21.19
N PRO A 85 14.87 -21.01 -21.53
CA PRO A 85 13.52 -20.75 -22.02
C PRO A 85 12.67 -20.18 -20.87
N VAL A 86 11.96 -19.08 -21.13
CA VAL A 86 11.12 -18.40 -20.15
C VAL A 86 9.65 -18.54 -20.55
N LEU A 87 8.84 -18.98 -19.61
CA LEU A 87 7.38 -18.98 -19.66
C LEU A 87 6.90 -17.90 -18.67
N HIS A 88 6.34 -16.81 -19.19
CA HIS A 88 5.84 -15.69 -18.38
C HIS A 88 4.32 -15.62 -18.49
N PHE A 89 3.63 -15.77 -17.39
CA PHE A 89 2.17 -15.71 -17.26
C PHE A 89 1.78 -14.46 -16.48
N ASP A 90 1.16 -13.50 -17.14
CA ASP A 90 0.59 -12.29 -16.55
C ASP A 90 -0.92 -12.47 -16.39
N LEU A 91 -1.37 -12.66 -15.14
CA LEU A 91 -2.77 -12.91 -14.81
C LEU A 91 -3.58 -11.64 -14.56
N SER A 92 -2.97 -10.45 -14.71
CA SER A 92 -3.68 -9.18 -14.59
C SER A 92 -4.56 -8.84 -15.80
N LYS A 93 -4.39 -9.57 -16.91
CA LYS A 93 -5.11 -9.34 -18.15
C LYS A 93 -6.51 -9.93 -18.09
N GLY A 94 -7.51 -9.07 -18.21
CA GLY A 94 -8.92 -9.46 -18.17
C GLY A 94 -9.54 -9.43 -16.77
N LYS A 95 -10.85 -9.66 -16.72
CA LYS A 95 -11.60 -9.86 -15.47
C LYS A 95 -12.17 -11.26 -15.45
N HIS A 96 -12.07 -11.92 -14.31
CA HIS A 96 -12.43 -13.33 -14.15
C HIS A 96 -13.56 -13.46 -13.14
N MET A 97 -14.79 -13.22 -13.59
CA MET A 97 -15.99 -13.31 -12.75
C MET A 97 -16.55 -14.75 -12.66
N GLU A 98 -16.12 -15.65 -13.56
CA GLU A 98 -16.60 -17.01 -13.66
C GLU A 98 -15.43 -17.97 -14.00
N LYS A 99 -15.53 -19.22 -13.55
CA LYS A 99 -14.53 -20.26 -13.82
C LYS A 99 -14.23 -20.44 -15.31
N ALA A 100 -15.26 -20.44 -16.16
CA ALA A 100 -15.09 -20.60 -17.59
C ALA A 100 -14.21 -19.51 -18.21
N GLN A 101 -14.35 -18.26 -17.76
CA GLN A 101 -13.52 -17.14 -18.22
C GLN A 101 -12.07 -17.30 -17.78
N LEU A 102 -11.84 -17.77 -16.54
CA LEU A 102 -10.49 -18.05 -16.08
C LEU A 102 -9.85 -19.21 -16.86
N GLU A 103 -10.57 -20.32 -17.07
CA GLU A 103 -10.06 -21.46 -17.86
C GLU A 103 -9.75 -21.07 -19.31
N GLU A 104 -10.58 -20.24 -19.93
CA GLU A 104 -10.35 -19.71 -21.28
C GLU A 104 -9.09 -18.84 -21.31
N HIS A 105 -8.94 -17.92 -20.35
CA HIS A 105 -7.75 -17.07 -20.28
C HIS A 105 -6.47 -17.88 -20.05
N LEU A 106 -6.48 -18.83 -19.11
CA LEU A 106 -5.35 -19.75 -18.92
C LEU A 106 -5.02 -20.53 -20.21
N GLY A 107 -6.06 -20.92 -20.95
CA GLY A 107 -5.90 -21.54 -22.26
C GLY A 107 -5.17 -20.67 -23.27
N TYR A 108 -5.54 -19.39 -23.39
CA TYR A 108 -4.86 -18.43 -24.28
C TYR A 108 -3.39 -18.20 -23.89
N LEU A 109 -3.11 -18.07 -22.59
CA LEU A 109 -1.74 -17.90 -22.12
C LEU A 109 -0.83 -19.09 -22.47
N LEU A 110 -1.37 -20.31 -22.50
CA LEU A 110 -0.64 -21.50 -22.90
C LEU A 110 -0.48 -21.58 -24.43
N GLU A 111 -1.52 -21.22 -25.19
CA GLU A 111 -1.55 -21.34 -26.65
C GLU A 111 -0.41 -20.60 -27.33
N ASP A 112 -0.07 -19.37 -26.87
CA ASP A 112 1.04 -18.59 -27.41
C ASP A 112 2.36 -19.36 -27.33
N TYR A 113 2.61 -20.04 -26.19
CA TYR A 113 3.82 -20.84 -26.01
C TYR A 113 3.75 -22.20 -26.76
N GLU A 114 2.58 -22.82 -26.79
CA GLU A 114 2.37 -24.05 -27.55
C GLU A 114 2.67 -23.84 -29.05
N GLN A 115 2.19 -22.72 -29.61
CA GLN A 115 2.51 -22.33 -30.99
C GLN A 115 4.02 -22.05 -31.16
N LYS A 116 4.61 -21.28 -30.24
CA LYS A 116 6.06 -20.96 -30.26
C LYS A 116 6.94 -22.22 -30.26
N TYR A 117 6.54 -23.23 -29.50
CA TYR A 117 7.29 -24.49 -29.39
C TYR A 117 6.74 -25.64 -30.27
N GLY A 118 5.76 -25.38 -31.12
CA GLY A 118 5.21 -26.35 -32.08
C GLY A 118 4.60 -27.57 -31.40
N ILE A 119 3.70 -27.35 -30.45
CA ILE A 119 2.90 -28.38 -29.76
C ILE A 119 1.53 -28.44 -30.46
N GLU A 120 1.30 -29.50 -31.23
CA GLU A 120 0.07 -29.65 -32.04
C GLU A 120 -1.02 -30.46 -31.35
N ASN A 121 -0.64 -31.37 -30.45
CA ASN A 121 -1.59 -32.24 -29.74
C ASN A 121 -1.73 -31.84 -28.30
N HIS A 122 -2.87 -31.31 -27.94
CA HIS A 122 -3.18 -30.86 -26.59
C HIS A 122 -3.89 -31.94 -25.78
N ARG A 123 -3.41 -32.20 -24.57
CA ARG A 123 -4.18 -32.92 -23.56
C ARG A 123 -5.34 -32.06 -23.07
N ASN A 124 -6.43 -32.70 -22.64
CA ASN A 124 -7.55 -31.99 -22.06
C ASN A 124 -7.15 -31.38 -20.68
N GLY A 125 -7.55 -30.13 -20.45
CA GLY A 125 -7.32 -29.41 -19.23
C GLY A 125 -6.02 -28.60 -19.22
N ASN A 126 -6.09 -27.36 -18.71
CA ASN A 126 -4.98 -26.42 -18.73
C ASN A 126 -3.79 -26.86 -17.88
N ASN A 127 -4.00 -27.63 -16.81
CA ASN A 127 -2.91 -28.21 -16.02
C ASN A 127 -2.10 -29.23 -16.83
N ASN A 128 -2.76 -30.12 -17.63
CA ASN A 128 -2.07 -31.08 -18.46
C ASN A 128 -1.33 -30.39 -19.61
N ARG A 129 -1.93 -29.38 -20.22
CA ARG A 129 -1.28 -28.56 -21.25
C ARG A 129 -0.03 -27.87 -20.69
N PHE A 130 -0.10 -27.29 -19.47
CA PHE A 130 1.05 -26.67 -18.82
C PHE A 130 2.15 -27.69 -18.50
N ASN A 131 1.79 -28.90 -18.05
CA ASN A 131 2.75 -29.99 -17.84
C ASN A 131 3.47 -30.33 -19.14
N ASP A 132 2.73 -30.57 -20.20
CA ASP A 132 3.28 -30.94 -21.53
C ASP A 132 4.16 -29.80 -22.07
N LEU A 133 3.77 -28.54 -21.86
CA LEU A 133 4.56 -27.37 -22.24
C LEU A 133 5.94 -27.39 -21.57
N ILE A 134 6.00 -27.60 -20.25
CA ILE A 134 7.29 -27.67 -19.51
C ILE A 134 8.14 -28.81 -20.05
N GLU A 135 7.58 -30.03 -20.21
CA GLU A 135 8.30 -31.19 -20.69
C GLU A 135 8.84 -30.98 -22.11
N VAL A 136 8.01 -30.51 -23.04
CA VAL A 136 8.39 -30.29 -24.45
C VAL A 136 9.44 -29.18 -24.57
N VAL A 137 9.29 -28.08 -23.82
CA VAL A 137 10.27 -27.02 -23.86
C VAL A 137 11.63 -27.48 -23.32
N PHE A 138 11.64 -28.24 -22.22
CA PHE A 138 12.86 -28.85 -21.69
C PHE A 138 13.52 -29.81 -22.72
N GLN A 139 12.75 -30.72 -23.32
CA GLN A 139 13.26 -31.67 -24.30
C GLN A 139 13.80 -30.98 -25.57
N LYS A 140 13.07 -29.98 -26.10
CA LYS A 140 13.49 -29.26 -27.32
C LYS A 140 14.71 -28.38 -27.15
N THR A 141 14.84 -27.76 -25.96
CA THR A 141 15.94 -26.81 -25.70
C THR A 141 17.15 -27.44 -25.03
N GLY A 142 16.97 -28.59 -24.38
CA GLY A 142 18.00 -29.22 -23.53
C GLY A 142 18.33 -28.41 -22.29
N LYS A 143 17.51 -27.42 -21.93
CA LYS A 143 17.71 -26.50 -20.82
C LYS A 143 16.51 -26.51 -19.88
N GLN A 144 16.77 -26.35 -18.59
CA GLN A 144 15.73 -26.15 -17.59
C GLN A 144 14.90 -24.91 -17.92
N VAL A 145 13.61 -24.98 -17.59
CA VAL A 145 12.61 -23.93 -17.88
C VAL A 145 12.52 -22.94 -16.74
N VAL A 146 12.41 -21.68 -17.06
CA VAL A 146 12.06 -20.59 -16.10
C VAL A 146 10.59 -20.29 -16.20
N VAL A 147 9.89 -20.24 -15.07
CA VAL A 147 8.46 -19.89 -14.99
C VAL A 147 8.29 -18.64 -14.14
N LEU A 148 7.72 -17.60 -14.76
CA LEU A 148 7.44 -16.33 -14.11
C LEU A 148 5.93 -16.10 -14.09
N ILE A 149 5.35 -15.87 -12.92
CA ILE A 149 3.90 -15.67 -12.74
C ILE A 149 3.69 -14.31 -12.07
N ASP A 150 3.13 -13.39 -12.84
CA ASP A 150 2.82 -12.05 -12.34
C ASP A 150 1.33 -11.94 -11.98
N GLU A 151 1.06 -11.23 -10.87
CA GLU A 151 -0.27 -10.99 -10.32
C GLU A 151 -1.11 -12.28 -10.18
N TYR A 152 -0.51 -13.32 -9.57
CA TYR A 152 -1.12 -14.65 -9.43
C TYR A 152 -2.49 -14.64 -8.75
N ASP A 153 -2.77 -13.62 -7.94
CA ASP A 153 -3.97 -13.43 -7.13
C ASP A 153 -5.04 -12.56 -7.82
N ALA A 154 -4.74 -11.94 -8.97
CA ALA A 154 -5.68 -11.07 -9.66
C ALA A 154 -7.04 -11.74 -9.96
N PRO A 155 -7.12 -12.99 -10.47
CA PRO A 155 -8.40 -13.66 -10.69
C PRO A 155 -9.21 -13.88 -9.41
N LEU A 156 -8.54 -14.05 -8.27
CA LEU A 156 -9.18 -14.27 -6.97
C LEU A 156 -9.68 -12.97 -6.35
N LEU A 157 -8.95 -11.87 -6.58
CA LEU A 157 -9.35 -10.54 -6.13
C LEU A 157 -10.61 -10.05 -6.82
N ASP A 158 -10.82 -10.40 -8.09
CA ASP A 158 -12.03 -10.03 -8.84
C ASP A 158 -13.32 -10.57 -8.19
N VAL A 159 -13.25 -11.74 -7.55
CA VAL A 159 -14.40 -12.43 -6.90
C VAL A 159 -14.27 -12.52 -5.38
N ALA A 160 -13.39 -11.76 -4.76
CA ALA A 160 -13.09 -11.85 -3.33
C ALA A 160 -14.32 -11.60 -2.43
N HIS A 161 -15.36 -10.95 -2.95
CA HIS A 161 -16.65 -10.71 -2.28
C HIS A 161 -17.67 -11.85 -2.45
N GLU A 162 -17.42 -12.82 -3.36
CA GLU A 162 -18.31 -13.93 -3.65
C GLU A 162 -17.67 -15.27 -3.26
N LYS A 163 -17.95 -15.75 -2.04
CA LYS A 163 -17.26 -16.90 -1.44
C LYS A 163 -17.27 -18.16 -2.31
N GLU A 164 -18.41 -18.51 -2.92
CA GLU A 164 -18.53 -19.72 -3.75
C GLU A 164 -17.66 -19.63 -5.00
N LYS A 165 -17.70 -18.48 -5.69
CA LYS A 165 -16.85 -18.23 -6.87
C LYS A 165 -15.37 -18.19 -6.49
N LEU A 166 -15.04 -17.55 -5.37
CA LEU A 166 -13.66 -17.52 -4.86
C LEU A 166 -13.11 -18.94 -4.65
N ASP A 167 -13.90 -19.83 -4.03
CA ASP A 167 -13.51 -21.22 -3.80
C ASP A 167 -13.33 -21.98 -5.14
N GLU A 168 -14.20 -21.74 -6.12
CA GLU A 168 -14.13 -22.37 -7.44
C GLU A 168 -12.90 -21.90 -8.24
N LEU A 169 -12.67 -20.57 -8.32
CA LEU A 169 -11.52 -20.03 -9.03
C LEU A 169 -10.20 -20.43 -8.34
N ARG A 170 -10.16 -20.46 -7.03
CA ARG A 170 -9.00 -20.92 -6.27
C ARG A 170 -8.65 -22.37 -6.59
N ASN A 171 -9.63 -23.27 -6.67
CA ASN A 171 -9.41 -24.66 -7.04
C ASN A 171 -8.90 -24.78 -8.49
N THR A 172 -9.40 -23.95 -9.41
CA THR A 172 -8.91 -23.88 -10.80
C THR A 172 -7.45 -23.45 -10.84
N MET A 173 -7.08 -22.39 -10.11
CA MET A 173 -5.69 -21.92 -10.03
C MET A 173 -4.77 -22.97 -9.38
N ARG A 174 -5.21 -23.60 -8.29
CA ARG A 174 -4.46 -24.70 -7.65
C ARG A 174 -4.16 -25.83 -8.63
N ASN A 175 -5.16 -26.24 -9.40
CA ASN A 175 -5.01 -27.27 -10.41
C ASN A 175 -4.03 -26.83 -11.52
N PHE A 176 -4.13 -25.58 -11.97
CA PHE A 176 -3.23 -25.01 -12.98
C PHE A 176 -1.76 -25.02 -12.56
N TYR A 177 -1.45 -24.72 -11.27
CA TYR A 177 -0.08 -24.69 -10.78
C TYR A 177 0.47 -26.07 -10.36
N SER A 178 -0.34 -27.12 -10.30
CA SER A 178 0.09 -28.45 -9.86
C SER A 178 1.27 -29.04 -10.64
N PRO A 179 1.46 -28.80 -11.96
CA PRO A 179 2.61 -29.29 -12.73
C PRO A 179 3.97 -28.77 -12.24
N LEU A 180 4.01 -27.59 -11.61
CA LEU A 180 5.27 -27.02 -11.11
C LEU A 180 5.97 -27.93 -10.10
N LYS A 181 5.21 -28.65 -9.27
CA LYS A 181 5.78 -29.62 -8.32
C LYS A 181 6.32 -30.88 -9.00
N GLY A 182 5.56 -31.40 -9.97
CA GLY A 182 5.93 -32.65 -10.65
C GLY A 182 7.16 -32.53 -11.57
N ASN A 183 7.45 -31.32 -12.03
CA ASN A 183 8.51 -31.01 -12.98
C ASN A 183 9.74 -30.35 -12.35
N GLU A 184 9.98 -30.48 -11.05
CA GLU A 184 11.05 -29.79 -10.33
C GLU A 184 12.42 -29.95 -11.01
N SER A 185 12.78 -31.13 -11.47
CA SER A 185 14.07 -31.40 -12.14
C SER A 185 14.22 -30.68 -13.49
N MET A 186 13.12 -30.28 -14.12
CA MET A 186 13.08 -29.56 -15.40
C MET A 186 13.00 -28.03 -15.20
N LEU A 187 12.88 -27.55 -13.96
CA LEU A 187 12.72 -26.14 -13.66
C LEU A 187 14.02 -25.54 -13.11
N ARG A 188 14.45 -24.40 -13.67
CA ARG A 188 15.59 -23.63 -13.22
C ARG A 188 15.20 -22.62 -12.15
N PHE A 189 14.05 -21.97 -12.33
CA PHE A 189 13.61 -20.89 -11.49
C PHE A 189 12.11 -20.69 -11.64
N VAL A 190 11.40 -20.53 -10.55
CA VAL A 190 9.97 -20.21 -10.50
C VAL A 190 9.79 -19.00 -9.61
N PHE A 191 9.26 -17.91 -10.15
CA PHE A 191 8.97 -16.70 -9.40
C PHE A 191 7.51 -16.33 -9.53
N MET A 192 6.85 -16.19 -8.39
CA MET A 192 5.45 -15.81 -8.32
C MET A 192 5.30 -14.51 -7.53
N THR A 193 4.47 -13.59 -8.04
CA THR A 193 4.21 -12.33 -7.35
C THR A 193 2.75 -11.92 -7.42
N GLY A 194 2.31 -11.20 -6.38
CA GLY A 194 0.97 -10.67 -6.23
C GLY A 194 0.87 -9.63 -5.12
N ILE A 195 -0.34 -9.24 -4.77
CA ILE A 195 -0.62 -8.27 -3.71
C ILE A 195 -0.85 -9.02 -2.41
N THR A 196 -1.77 -9.98 -2.42
CA THR A 196 -2.22 -10.69 -1.22
C THR A 196 -1.59 -12.08 -1.13
N LYS A 197 -1.59 -12.62 0.07
CA LYS A 197 -1.27 -14.03 0.31
C LYS A 197 -2.57 -14.81 0.39
N PHE A 198 -3.10 -15.20 -0.76
CA PHE A 198 -4.14 -16.22 -0.77
C PHE A 198 -3.50 -17.53 -0.29
N SER A 199 -4.22 -18.21 0.58
CA SER A 199 -3.74 -19.31 1.43
C SER A 199 -2.66 -20.16 0.76
N GLN A 200 -1.43 -20.00 1.23
CA GLN A 200 -0.32 -20.89 0.89
C GLN A 200 -0.70 -22.35 1.06
N LEU A 201 -1.67 -22.64 1.94
CA LEU A 201 -2.19 -23.98 2.21
C LEU A 201 -3.10 -24.53 1.11
N SER A 202 -3.69 -23.68 0.23
CA SER A 202 -4.61 -24.18 -0.80
C SER A 202 -4.06 -24.12 -2.24
N ILE A 203 -3.41 -23.04 -2.64
CA ILE A 203 -2.77 -22.95 -3.98
C ILE A 203 -1.38 -23.57 -3.94
N PHE A 204 -0.63 -23.36 -2.85
CA PHE A 204 0.76 -23.80 -2.69
C PHE A 204 0.93 -25.02 -1.79
N SER A 205 -0.15 -25.65 -1.29
CA SER A 205 -0.04 -26.91 -0.54
C SER A 205 0.67 -28.02 -1.33
N GLU A 206 0.65 -27.89 -2.62
CA GLU A 206 1.40 -28.73 -3.54
C GLU A 206 2.88 -28.31 -3.67
N LEU A 207 3.22 -27.02 -3.47
CA LEU A 207 4.58 -26.44 -3.59
C LEU A 207 5.19 -26.22 -2.19
N ASN A 208 5.46 -27.29 -1.45
CA ASN A 208 5.98 -27.21 -0.08
C ASN A 208 7.35 -26.53 0.05
N ASN A 209 8.06 -26.37 -1.05
CA ASN A 209 9.42 -25.83 -1.16
C ASN A 209 9.46 -24.37 -1.66
N ILE A 210 8.31 -23.68 -1.74
CA ILE A 210 8.30 -22.26 -2.14
C ILE A 210 8.86 -21.37 -1.02
N LYS A 211 9.92 -20.64 -1.31
CA LYS A 211 10.50 -19.67 -0.40
C LYS A 211 9.75 -18.35 -0.49
N ASN A 212 9.01 -18.01 0.57
CA ASN A 212 8.39 -16.70 0.69
C ASN A 212 9.42 -15.68 1.15
N VAL A 213 9.80 -14.77 0.25
CA VAL A 213 10.80 -13.72 0.51
C VAL A 213 10.18 -12.36 0.87
N SER A 214 8.88 -12.31 1.07
CA SER A 214 8.17 -11.04 1.31
C SER A 214 8.63 -10.32 2.59
N MET A 215 9.01 -11.09 3.62
CA MET A 215 9.53 -10.55 4.89
C MET A 215 11.01 -10.88 5.13
N ASP A 216 11.73 -11.38 4.12
CA ASP A 216 13.16 -11.68 4.24
C ASP A 216 13.98 -10.38 4.17
N GLU A 217 14.80 -10.13 5.18
CA GLU A 217 15.66 -8.93 5.27
C GLU A 217 16.54 -8.70 4.03
N PRO A 218 17.21 -9.72 3.44
CA PRO A 218 18.01 -9.54 2.23
C PRO A 218 17.24 -9.04 1.00
N TYR A 219 15.90 -9.12 1.00
CA TYR A 219 15.02 -8.72 -0.09
C TYR A 219 14.07 -7.57 0.29
N ALA A 220 14.31 -6.90 1.43
CA ALA A 220 13.46 -5.79 1.87
C ALA A 220 13.33 -4.66 0.85
N GLY A 221 14.45 -4.31 0.19
CA GLY A 221 14.52 -3.25 -0.81
C GLY A 221 14.36 -3.71 -2.28
N ILE A 222 13.99 -4.97 -2.54
CA ILE A 222 13.89 -5.51 -3.93
C ILE A 222 12.83 -4.77 -4.77
N CYS A 223 11.79 -4.26 -4.13
CA CYS A 223 10.77 -3.38 -4.70
C CYS A 223 10.68 -2.11 -3.85
N GLY A 224 10.26 -1.00 -4.45
CA GLY A 224 10.30 0.31 -3.80
C GLY A 224 11.60 1.05 -4.10
N ILE A 225 11.75 2.26 -3.60
CA ILE A 225 12.97 3.07 -3.72
C ILE A 225 13.47 3.36 -2.31
N THR A 226 14.69 2.97 -1.98
CA THR A 226 15.28 3.27 -0.66
C THR A 226 15.75 4.72 -0.59
N LYS A 227 15.91 5.25 0.62
CA LYS A 227 16.49 6.60 0.83
C LYS A 227 17.87 6.72 0.21
N GLU A 228 18.70 5.67 0.28
CA GLU A 228 20.04 5.66 -0.31
C GLU A 228 19.95 5.76 -1.84
N GLU A 229 19.08 5.00 -2.48
CA GLU A 229 18.85 5.07 -3.93
C GLU A 229 18.30 6.44 -4.35
N LEU A 230 17.38 7.03 -3.59
CA LEU A 230 16.88 8.38 -3.83
C LEU A 230 18.03 9.39 -3.80
N LEU A 231 18.87 9.38 -2.76
CA LEU A 231 19.94 10.36 -2.59
C LEU A 231 21.08 10.18 -3.59
N THR A 232 21.35 8.94 -4.05
CA THR A 232 22.48 8.64 -4.95
C THR A 232 22.09 8.66 -6.43
N GLN A 233 20.90 8.16 -6.78
CA GLN A 233 20.49 8.02 -8.18
C GLN A 233 19.55 9.14 -8.65
N MET A 234 18.92 9.91 -7.71
CA MET A 234 17.98 10.99 -8.00
C MET A 234 18.43 12.34 -7.41
N SER A 235 19.72 12.52 -7.15
CA SER A 235 20.23 13.75 -6.52
C SER A 235 19.85 15.03 -7.27
N ASP A 236 20.08 15.04 -8.60
CA ASP A 236 19.77 16.20 -9.45
C ASP A 236 18.24 16.43 -9.55
N ASP A 237 17.46 15.35 -9.40
CA ASP A 237 15.99 15.42 -9.41
C ASP A 237 15.46 16.10 -8.14
N ILE A 238 16.07 15.80 -6.98
CA ILE A 238 15.76 16.46 -5.71
C ILE A 238 16.05 17.95 -5.80
N ASP A 239 17.20 18.35 -6.33
CA ASP A 239 17.58 19.76 -6.45
C ASP A 239 16.61 20.53 -7.36
N ALA A 240 16.22 19.93 -8.48
CA ALA A 240 15.26 20.56 -9.38
C ALA A 240 13.84 20.64 -8.79
N LEU A 241 13.43 19.65 -7.98
CA LEU A 241 12.14 19.71 -7.27
C LEU A 241 12.17 20.77 -6.17
N ALA A 242 13.29 20.90 -5.44
CA ALA A 242 13.50 21.90 -4.41
C ALA A 242 13.38 23.32 -4.99
N GLU A 243 14.02 23.59 -6.13
CA GLU A 243 13.91 24.86 -6.83
C GLU A 243 12.46 25.15 -7.28
N HIS A 244 11.75 24.12 -7.78
CA HIS A 244 10.37 24.26 -8.24
C HIS A 244 9.38 24.53 -7.10
N LEU A 245 9.60 23.91 -5.93
CA LEU A 245 8.76 24.08 -4.75
C LEU A 245 9.16 25.29 -3.87
N GLU A 246 10.24 25.99 -4.22
CA GLU A 246 10.82 27.09 -3.43
C GLU A 246 11.20 26.66 -2.00
N LEU A 247 11.70 25.40 -1.87
CA LEU A 247 12.15 24.81 -0.62
C LEU A 247 13.66 24.58 -0.64
N SER A 248 14.28 24.45 0.54
CA SER A 248 15.63 23.89 0.63
C SER A 248 15.65 22.40 0.23
N ARG A 249 16.84 21.89 -0.11
CA ARG A 249 17.02 20.47 -0.41
C ARG A 249 16.58 19.57 0.77
N GLU A 250 16.94 19.96 1.99
CA GLU A 250 16.63 19.25 3.22
C GLU A 250 15.12 19.20 3.47
N GLU A 251 14.44 20.33 3.32
CA GLU A 251 12.98 20.41 3.41
C GLU A 251 12.31 19.56 2.34
N THR A 252 12.79 19.61 1.09
CA THR A 252 12.25 18.78 0.01
C THR A 252 12.39 17.28 0.31
N ILE A 253 13.55 16.84 0.80
CA ILE A 253 13.75 15.45 1.21
C ILE A 253 12.80 15.07 2.35
N GLN A 254 12.60 15.96 3.33
CA GLN A 254 11.68 15.70 4.44
C GLN A 254 10.23 15.59 3.95
N GLU A 255 9.79 16.49 3.09
CA GLU A 255 8.46 16.46 2.48
C GLU A 255 8.23 15.19 1.66
N LEU A 256 9.22 14.77 0.85
CA LEU A 256 9.13 13.51 0.10
C LEU A 256 9.01 12.30 1.04
N LYS A 257 9.74 12.33 2.16
CA LYS A 257 9.66 11.26 3.18
C LYS A 257 8.28 11.22 3.84
N ASP A 258 7.78 12.36 4.28
CA ASP A 258 6.51 12.44 4.98
C ASP A 258 5.35 11.99 4.10
N HIS A 259 5.43 12.24 2.78
CA HIS A 259 4.36 11.93 1.84
C HIS A 259 4.46 10.52 1.22
N TYR A 260 5.66 9.98 0.92
CA TYR A 260 5.79 8.80 0.06
C TYR A 260 6.69 7.69 0.59
N ASP A 261 7.44 7.93 1.70
CA ASP A 261 8.36 6.97 2.33
C ASP A 261 7.64 6.12 3.40
N GLY A 262 8.42 5.46 4.22
CA GLY A 262 8.00 4.86 5.48
C GLY A 262 7.46 3.44 5.38
N TYR A 263 7.50 2.80 4.21
CA TYR A 263 7.15 1.39 4.10
C TYR A 263 8.29 0.49 4.59
N HIS A 264 7.95 -0.45 5.48
CA HIS A 264 8.80 -1.55 5.90
C HIS A 264 8.12 -2.89 5.65
N PHE A 265 8.83 -3.80 5.02
CA PHE A 265 8.33 -5.16 4.75
C PHE A 265 8.94 -6.21 5.65
N THR A 266 9.94 -5.85 6.45
CA THR A 266 10.54 -6.63 7.55
C THR A 266 11.11 -5.66 8.58
N TRP A 267 11.63 -6.15 9.71
CA TRP A 267 12.19 -5.31 10.74
C TRP A 267 13.39 -5.98 11.43
N PRO A 268 14.54 -5.27 11.56
CA PRO A 268 14.81 -3.94 10.99
C PRO A 268 15.02 -4.00 9.48
N SER A 269 14.65 -2.92 8.78
CA SER A 269 14.96 -2.73 7.35
C SER A 269 15.02 -1.23 7.02
N PRO A 270 15.63 -0.83 5.90
CA PRO A 270 15.47 0.54 5.43
C PRO A 270 14.02 0.84 5.07
N ASP A 271 13.60 2.09 5.25
CA ASP A 271 12.38 2.64 4.66
C ASP A 271 12.45 2.54 3.13
N VAL A 272 11.30 2.32 2.50
CA VAL A 272 11.18 2.41 1.05
C VAL A 272 10.01 3.30 0.65
N PHE A 273 10.27 4.17 -0.32
CA PHE A 273 9.28 5.00 -0.98
C PHE A 273 8.40 4.16 -1.91
N ASN A 274 7.14 4.56 -2.05
CA ASN A 274 6.31 4.07 -3.14
C ASN A 274 6.85 4.63 -4.47
N PRO A 275 7.32 3.79 -5.42
CA PRO A 275 7.93 4.27 -6.66
C PRO A 275 6.97 5.06 -7.54
N TYR A 276 5.71 4.65 -7.58
CA TYR A 276 4.70 5.29 -8.43
C TYR A 276 4.43 6.71 -7.96
N SER A 277 4.16 6.92 -6.67
CA SER A 277 3.90 8.24 -6.12
C SER A 277 5.12 9.14 -6.21
N LEU A 278 6.29 8.63 -5.85
CA LEU A 278 7.54 9.39 -5.90
C LEU A 278 7.89 9.85 -7.32
N LEU A 279 7.83 8.97 -8.31
CA LEU A 279 8.16 9.31 -9.70
C LEU A 279 7.14 10.27 -10.33
N ASN A 280 5.85 10.15 -9.99
CA ASN A 280 4.84 11.12 -10.43
C ASN A 280 5.07 12.49 -9.78
N CYS A 281 5.44 12.56 -8.50
CA CYS A 281 5.79 13.81 -7.84
C CYS A 281 6.93 14.53 -8.57
N PHE A 282 8.00 13.82 -8.91
CA PHE A 282 9.11 14.39 -9.69
C PHE A 282 8.71 14.80 -11.11
N ALA A 283 7.82 14.05 -11.76
CA ALA A 283 7.35 14.35 -13.11
C ALA A 283 6.45 15.60 -13.14
N ASP A 284 5.54 15.71 -12.19
CA ASP A 284 4.56 16.80 -12.12
C ASP A 284 5.12 18.05 -11.41
N GLY A 285 6.19 17.91 -10.62
CA GLY A 285 6.68 18.93 -9.70
C GLY A 285 5.68 19.26 -8.58
N LYS A 286 4.81 18.35 -8.21
CA LYS A 286 3.74 18.57 -7.23
C LYS A 286 3.59 17.38 -6.29
N GLN A 287 3.26 17.69 -5.05
CA GLN A 287 2.88 16.68 -4.06
C GLN A 287 1.37 16.42 -4.16
N LYS A 288 0.98 15.17 -4.35
CA LYS A 288 -0.41 14.71 -4.46
C LYS A 288 -0.54 13.27 -4.00
N ALA A 289 -1.74 12.83 -3.67
CA ALA A 289 -2.07 11.44 -3.40
C ALA A 289 -2.18 10.61 -4.70
N TYR A 290 -1.06 10.34 -5.36
CA TYR A 290 -1.02 9.64 -6.65
C TYR A 290 -1.47 8.18 -6.56
N TRP A 291 -1.14 7.50 -5.47
CA TRP A 291 -1.49 6.09 -5.27
C TRP A 291 -3.00 5.89 -5.23
N PHE A 292 -3.72 6.76 -4.49
CA PHE A 292 -5.18 6.74 -4.42
C PHE A 292 -5.86 7.09 -5.74
N GLY A 293 -5.28 7.97 -6.54
CA GLY A 293 -5.76 8.28 -7.88
C GLY A 293 -5.80 7.07 -8.83
N SER A 294 -5.14 5.98 -8.48
CA SER A 294 -5.08 4.74 -9.26
C SER A 294 -6.19 3.72 -8.92
N GLY A 295 -7.04 3.96 -7.93
CA GLY A 295 -8.17 3.09 -7.58
C GLY A 295 -8.78 3.38 -6.21
N THR A 296 -10.09 3.49 -6.16
CA THR A 296 -10.85 3.69 -4.91
C THR A 296 -10.77 2.44 -4.03
N PRO A 297 -10.63 2.56 -2.71
CA PRO A 297 -10.55 1.42 -1.78
C PRO A 297 -11.93 0.79 -1.48
N THR A 298 -12.80 0.64 -2.49
CA THR A 298 -14.19 0.19 -2.33
C THR A 298 -14.26 -1.13 -1.56
N TYR A 299 -13.46 -2.11 -1.97
CA TYR A 299 -13.40 -3.42 -1.30
C TYR A 299 -12.96 -3.30 0.17
N LEU A 300 -11.98 -2.44 0.47
CA LEU A 300 -11.55 -2.19 1.85
C LEU A 300 -12.68 -1.58 2.68
N ILE A 301 -13.39 -0.59 2.13
CA ILE A 301 -14.52 0.07 2.82
C ILE A 301 -15.65 -0.93 3.11
N GLU A 302 -15.96 -1.81 2.17
CA GLU A 302 -16.93 -2.89 2.37
C GLU A 302 -16.50 -3.84 3.48
N LYS A 303 -15.22 -4.25 3.49
CA LYS A 303 -14.67 -5.13 4.53
C LYS A 303 -14.60 -4.43 5.89
N MET A 304 -14.33 -3.13 5.96
CA MET A 304 -14.42 -2.36 7.21
C MET A 304 -15.83 -2.44 7.83
N ARG A 305 -16.87 -2.33 7.00
CA ARG A 305 -18.26 -2.49 7.44
C ARG A 305 -18.55 -3.90 7.91
N GLU A 306 -18.14 -4.92 7.16
CA GLU A 306 -18.32 -6.33 7.49
C GLU A 306 -17.63 -6.72 8.82
N PHE A 307 -16.40 -6.25 9.03
CA PHE A 307 -15.64 -6.52 10.26
C PHE A 307 -15.94 -5.51 11.39
N HIS A 308 -16.85 -4.57 11.18
CA HIS A 308 -17.19 -3.49 12.14
C HIS A 308 -15.96 -2.70 12.61
N VAL A 309 -14.99 -2.47 11.72
CA VAL A 309 -13.80 -1.69 12.02
C VAL A 309 -14.09 -0.21 11.82
N LEU A 310 -13.87 0.56 12.87
CA LEU A 310 -14.07 2.01 12.87
C LEU A 310 -12.83 2.75 12.37
N PRO A 311 -12.95 3.92 11.72
CA PRO A 311 -11.83 4.77 11.33
C PRO A 311 -10.79 5.01 12.43
N SER A 312 -11.23 5.26 13.66
CA SER A 312 -10.38 5.46 14.83
C SER A 312 -9.60 4.22 15.30
N GLN A 313 -9.89 3.05 14.72
CA GLN A 313 -9.17 1.80 15.00
C GLN A 313 -8.12 1.48 13.94
N LEU A 314 -8.03 2.31 12.89
CA LEU A 314 -7.00 2.21 11.87
C LEU A 314 -5.70 2.81 12.40
N GLY A 315 -4.58 2.19 12.09
CA GLY A 315 -3.27 2.59 12.60
C GLY A 315 -2.94 2.04 14.00
N ARG A 316 -1.69 2.10 14.37
CA ARG A 316 -1.10 1.65 15.66
C ARG A 316 -1.53 0.24 16.11
N VAL A 317 -1.72 -0.67 15.15
CA VAL A 317 -2.16 -2.05 15.39
C VAL A 317 -0.99 -2.89 15.90
N ARG A 318 -1.15 -3.54 17.04
CA ARG A 318 -0.16 -4.51 17.55
C ARG A 318 -0.55 -5.92 17.16
N ALA A 319 0.31 -6.62 16.42
CA ALA A 319 0.01 -7.94 15.90
C ALA A 319 1.27 -8.83 15.77
N LYS A 320 1.08 -10.15 15.79
CA LYS A 320 2.13 -11.10 15.38
C LYS A 320 2.16 -11.25 13.87
N ALA A 321 3.32 -11.64 13.31
CA ALA A 321 3.44 -11.91 11.87
C ALA A 321 2.37 -12.88 11.37
N SER A 322 2.08 -13.94 12.14
CA SER A 322 1.01 -14.90 11.81
C SER A 322 -0.39 -14.31 11.68
N SER A 323 -0.62 -13.11 12.19
CA SER A 323 -1.92 -12.42 12.10
C SER A 323 -2.01 -11.50 10.88
N PHE A 324 -1.01 -10.70 10.57
CA PHE A 324 -1.05 -9.74 9.47
C PHE A 324 -0.46 -10.27 8.16
N ASP A 325 0.44 -11.25 8.25
CA ASP A 325 1.00 -11.98 7.10
C ASP A 325 0.16 -13.23 6.75
N ALA A 326 -1.05 -13.32 7.29
CA ALA A 326 -1.98 -14.40 7.08
C ALA A 326 -2.69 -14.31 5.73
N ALA A 327 -3.28 -15.43 5.32
CA ALA A 327 -4.12 -15.50 4.12
C ALA A 327 -5.39 -14.64 4.26
N THR A 328 -5.69 -13.88 3.21
CA THR A 328 -6.81 -12.92 3.23
C THR A 328 -8.19 -13.55 3.04
N GLU A 329 -8.29 -14.78 2.56
CA GLU A 329 -9.58 -15.46 2.38
C GLU A 329 -10.20 -16.02 3.66
N ARG A 330 -9.44 -16.11 4.75
CA ARG A 330 -9.89 -16.60 6.07
C ARG A 330 -9.59 -15.62 7.19
N MET A 331 -9.69 -14.33 6.86
CA MET A 331 -9.44 -13.28 7.83
C MET A 331 -10.42 -13.36 9.00
N THR A 332 -9.88 -13.27 10.19
CA THR A 332 -10.62 -13.05 11.44
C THR A 332 -10.57 -11.58 11.87
N SER A 333 -9.77 -10.78 11.19
CA SER A 333 -9.64 -9.32 11.36
C SER A 333 -9.25 -8.68 10.04
N LEU A 334 -9.36 -7.37 9.94
CA LEU A 334 -9.01 -6.60 8.75
C LEU A 334 -7.50 -6.41 8.56
N THR A 335 -6.70 -6.67 9.57
CA THR A 335 -5.25 -6.40 9.59
C THR A 335 -4.47 -7.02 8.43
N PRO A 336 -4.71 -8.31 8.02
CA PRO A 336 -4.03 -8.88 6.87
C PRO A 336 -4.28 -8.10 5.58
N LEU A 337 -5.51 -7.70 5.33
CA LEU A 337 -5.87 -6.93 4.14
C LEU A 337 -5.22 -5.55 4.15
N LEU A 338 -5.28 -4.84 5.27
CA LEU A 338 -4.66 -3.52 5.42
C LEU A 338 -3.14 -3.55 5.20
N TYR A 339 -2.46 -4.53 5.76
CA TYR A 339 -1.00 -4.68 5.61
C TYR A 339 -0.61 -5.08 4.18
N GLN A 340 -1.20 -6.12 3.63
CA GLN A 340 -0.82 -6.67 2.31
C GLN A 340 -1.19 -5.71 1.18
N SER A 341 -2.28 -4.96 1.32
CA SER A 341 -2.67 -3.93 0.35
C SER A 341 -1.87 -2.63 0.50
N GLY A 342 -1.07 -2.47 1.56
CA GLY A 342 -0.19 -1.32 1.75
C GLY A 342 -0.80 -0.11 2.46
N TYR A 343 -1.96 -0.27 3.12
CA TYR A 343 -2.52 0.78 3.99
C TYR A 343 -1.81 0.83 5.33
N LEU A 344 -1.32 -0.31 5.83
CA LEU A 344 -0.47 -0.38 7.00
C LEU A 344 0.88 -0.98 6.64
N THR A 345 1.89 -0.63 7.41
CA THR A 345 3.25 -1.15 7.30
C THR A 345 3.84 -1.42 8.69
N ILE A 346 4.96 -2.13 8.76
CA ILE A 346 5.67 -2.36 10.01
C ILE A 346 6.37 -1.06 10.43
N LYS A 347 6.16 -0.62 11.68
CA LYS A 347 6.82 0.56 12.26
C LYS A 347 7.72 0.21 13.43
N ASP A 348 7.51 -0.95 14.06
CA ASP A 348 8.35 -1.41 15.18
C ASP A 348 8.18 -2.93 15.39
N TYR A 349 9.15 -3.54 16.09
CA TYR A 349 9.12 -4.95 16.47
C TYR A 349 9.68 -5.17 17.86
N GLU A 350 8.85 -5.62 18.77
CA GLU A 350 9.24 -5.98 20.13
C GLU A 350 9.67 -7.46 20.19
N LYS A 351 10.97 -7.71 19.99
CA LYS A 351 11.56 -9.05 19.88
C LYS A 351 11.24 -9.96 21.07
N LYS A 352 11.12 -9.41 22.28
CA LYS A 352 10.91 -10.21 23.51
C LYS A 352 9.58 -10.96 23.52
N ILE A 353 8.55 -10.38 22.93
CA ILE A 353 7.19 -10.93 22.90
C ILE A 353 6.74 -11.32 21.50
N ASP A 354 7.60 -11.13 20.48
CA ASP A 354 7.33 -11.41 19.07
C ASP A 354 6.08 -10.66 18.56
N VAL A 355 6.03 -9.34 18.80
CA VAL A 355 4.92 -8.47 18.40
C VAL A 355 5.43 -7.30 17.57
N TYR A 356 4.79 -7.08 16.43
CA TYR A 356 5.00 -5.96 15.54
C TYR A 356 4.00 -4.85 15.86
N THR A 357 4.41 -3.61 15.65
CA THR A 357 3.52 -2.46 15.59
C THR A 357 3.34 -2.07 14.13
N LEU A 358 2.11 -2.05 13.68
CA LEU A 358 1.72 -1.63 12.33
C LEU A 358 1.07 -0.26 12.41
N ASP A 359 1.41 0.62 11.45
CA ASP A 359 0.78 1.94 11.32
C ASP A 359 0.77 2.38 9.86
N PHE A 360 0.15 3.53 9.57
CA PHE A 360 0.20 4.13 8.24
C PHE A 360 1.65 4.35 7.80
N PRO A 361 2.00 4.06 6.55
CA PRO A 361 3.36 4.30 6.06
C PRO A 361 3.69 5.80 6.05
N ASN A 362 2.79 6.63 5.56
CA ASN A 362 3.00 8.05 5.31
C ASN A 362 1.68 8.82 5.18
N LYS A 363 1.79 10.14 5.02
CA LYS A 363 0.64 11.05 4.88
C LYS A 363 -0.22 10.74 3.64
N GLU A 364 0.37 10.37 2.50
CA GLU A 364 -0.40 10.04 1.30
C GLU A 364 -1.45 8.97 1.59
N ILE A 365 -1.05 7.91 2.31
CA ILE A 365 -1.91 6.77 2.60
C ILE A 365 -2.93 7.12 3.69
N GLU A 366 -2.50 7.79 4.74
CA GLU A 366 -3.38 8.18 5.84
C GLU A 366 -4.47 9.14 5.37
N VAL A 367 -4.07 10.27 4.78
CA VAL A 367 -4.98 11.29 4.26
C VAL A 367 -5.88 10.72 3.16
N GLY A 368 -5.32 10.00 2.20
CA GLY A 368 -6.10 9.42 1.11
C GLY A 368 -7.14 8.41 1.57
N LEU A 369 -6.83 7.60 2.60
CA LEU A 369 -7.81 6.66 3.17
C LEU A 369 -8.94 7.40 3.89
N PHE A 370 -8.62 8.36 4.75
CA PHE A 370 -9.64 9.13 5.48
C PHE A 370 -10.49 9.98 4.52
N ASP A 371 -9.89 10.58 3.50
CA ASP A 371 -10.62 11.29 2.44
C ASP A 371 -11.60 10.35 1.69
N SER A 372 -11.20 9.10 1.47
CA SER A 372 -12.08 8.08 0.86
C SER A 372 -13.20 7.60 1.80
N LEU A 373 -13.03 7.69 3.11
CA LEU A 373 -14.04 7.34 4.10
C LEU A 373 -15.04 8.48 4.36
N LEU A 374 -14.60 9.73 4.22
CA LEU A 374 -15.39 10.93 4.52
C LEU A 374 -16.80 10.92 3.89
N PRO A 375 -16.99 10.54 2.61
CA PRO A 375 -18.31 10.46 1.98
C PRO A 375 -19.32 9.60 2.71
N GLY A 376 -18.86 8.53 3.33
CA GLY A 376 -19.72 7.59 4.09
C GLY A 376 -20.26 8.16 5.39
N TYR A 377 -19.67 9.26 5.87
CA TYR A 377 -20.05 9.95 7.10
C TYR A 377 -20.78 11.27 6.86
N LEU A 378 -20.52 11.95 5.75
CA LEU A 378 -21.14 13.24 5.41
C LEU A 378 -22.44 13.12 4.60
N GLY A 379 -22.71 11.98 3.98
CA GLY A 379 -23.84 11.84 3.06
C GLY A 379 -23.68 12.67 1.78
N SER A 380 -24.63 13.56 1.48
CA SER A 380 -24.57 14.49 0.36
C SER A 380 -23.83 15.77 0.78
N GLY A 381 -22.74 16.14 0.13
CA GLY A 381 -21.99 17.38 0.44
C GLY A 381 -20.47 17.22 0.49
N ILE A 382 -19.93 16.21 -0.18
CA ILE A 382 -18.52 15.81 -0.15
C ILE A 382 -17.58 16.93 -0.59
N ASP A 383 -17.87 17.60 -1.70
CA ASP A 383 -17.01 18.67 -2.23
C ASP A 383 -16.98 19.86 -1.30
N THR A 384 -18.12 20.18 -0.66
CA THR A 384 -18.22 21.23 0.35
C THR A 384 -17.38 20.88 1.57
N GLY A 385 -17.40 19.62 2.03
CA GLY A 385 -16.63 19.17 3.19
C GLY A 385 -15.11 19.34 3.03
N ARG A 386 -14.57 19.02 1.87
CA ARG A 386 -13.13 19.20 1.59
C ARG A 386 -12.71 20.67 1.59
N VAL A 387 -13.51 21.56 1.00
CA VAL A 387 -13.24 22.99 1.01
C VAL A 387 -13.30 23.54 2.44
N VAL A 388 -14.28 23.11 3.23
CA VAL A 388 -14.42 23.53 4.63
C VAL A 388 -13.22 23.07 5.47
N ILE A 389 -12.73 21.85 5.29
CA ILE A 389 -11.52 21.37 5.99
C ILE A 389 -10.29 22.21 5.61
N ALA A 390 -10.13 22.58 4.34
CA ALA A 390 -9.05 23.46 3.89
C ALA A 390 -9.14 24.85 4.52
N ASP A 391 -10.33 25.41 4.62
CA ASP A 391 -10.56 26.72 5.22
C ASP A 391 -10.33 26.69 6.75
N ILE A 392 -10.81 25.63 7.44
CA ILE A 392 -10.55 25.39 8.87
C ILE A 392 -9.03 25.34 9.11
N SER A 393 -8.29 24.60 8.29
CA SER A 393 -6.83 24.51 8.45
C SER A 393 -6.13 25.85 8.26
N SER A 394 -6.61 26.70 7.34
CA SER A 394 -6.10 28.06 7.13
C SER A 394 -6.31 28.94 8.35
N TYR A 395 -7.48 28.86 8.99
CA TYR A 395 -7.74 29.58 10.25
C TYR A 395 -6.84 29.08 11.38
N ILE A 396 -6.69 27.77 11.56
CA ILE A 396 -5.83 27.17 12.59
C ILE A 396 -4.37 27.62 12.42
N ASN A 397 -3.83 27.54 11.20
CA ASN A 397 -2.46 27.97 10.91
C ASN A 397 -2.25 29.48 11.06
N SER A 398 -3.32 30.28 11.01
CA SER A 398 -3.30 31.72 11.24
C SER A 398 -3.56 32.09 12.71
N GLY A 399 -3.64 31.12 13.64
CA GLY A 399 -3.93 31.34 15.05
C GLY A 399 -5.37 31.75 15.36
N LYS A 400 -6.29 31.58 14.40
CA LYS A 400 -7.70 31.97 14.50
C LYS A 400 -8.58 30.77 14.84
N MET A 401 -8.35 30.19 16.03
CA MET A 401 -9.05 28.98 16.45
C MET A 401 -10.56 29.17 16.62
N ASP A 402 -11.01 30.33 17.04
CA ASP A 402 -12.44 30.63 17.22
C ASP A 402 -13.18 30.61 15.88
N GLU A 403 -12.60 31.25 14.86
CA GLU A 403 -13.16 31.23 13.49
C GLU A 403 -13.12 29.83 12.88
N ALA A 404 -12.08 29.04 13.16
CA ALA A 404 -11.98 27.65 12.71
C ALA A 404 -13.11 26.78 13.31
N LEU A 405 -13.36 26.94 14.62
CA LEU A 405 -14.41 26.20 15.32
C LEU A 405 -15.82 26.66 14.92
N GLN A 406 -16.01 27.97 14.66
CA GLN A 406 -17.27 28.47 14.13
C GLN A 406 -17.57 27.86 12.76
N MET A 407 -16.59 27.83 11.85
CA MET A 407 -16.74 27.20 10.53
C MET A 407 -17.04 25.70 10.64
N LEU A 408 -16.40 25.00 11.56
CA LEU A 408 -16.71 23.58 11.84
C LEU A 408 -18.14 23.42 12.36
N ALA A 409 -18.60 24.28 13.26
CA ALA A 409 -19.96 24.26 13.78
C ALA A 409 -20.99 24.48 12.67
N ASP A 410 -20.80 25.52 11.86
CA ASP A 410 -21.69 25.84 10.72
C ASP A 410 -21.75 24.65 9.72
N PHE A 411 -20.61 24.00 9.49
CA PHE A 411 -20.55 22.82 8.62
C PHE A 411 -21.32 21.63 9.22
N LEU A 412 -21.16 21.37 10.51
CA LEU A 412 -21.85 20.26 11.19
C LEU A 412 -23.37 20.44 11.18
N GLU A 413 -23.88 21.67 11.22
CA GLU A 413 -25.32 21.96 11.10
C GLU A 413 -25.87 21.57 9.71
N THR A 414 -25.04 21.57 8.66
CA THR A 414 -25.45 21.16 7.31
C THR A 414 -25.56 19.65 7.12
N ILE A 415 -24.99 18.85 8.03
CA ILE A 415 -24.97 17.39 7.94
C ILE A 415 -26.31 16.83 8.41
N PRO A 416 -27.03 16.05 7.56
CA PRO A 416 -28.30 15.47 7.93
C PRO A 416 -28.21 14.55 9.16
N TYR A 417 -29.21 14.61 10.00
CA TYR A 417 -29.37 13.69 11.10
C TYR A 417 -29.49 12.23 10.60
N CYS A 418 -28.72 11.32 11.17
CA CYS A 418 -28.75 9.90 10.81
C CYS A 418 -29.50 9.08 11.85
N ASP A 419 -30.72 8.66 11.53
CA ASP A 419 -31.66 8.01 12.43
C ASP A 419 -31.33 6.55 12.81
N ASN A 420 -30.38 5.89 12.09
CA ASN A 420 -30.19 4.44 12.13
C ASN A 420 -28.87 3.94 12.72
N THR A 421 -28.08 4.79 13.37
CA THR A 421 -26.77 4.40 13.90
C THR A 421 -26.65 4.71 15.38
N ASN A 422 -25.74 4.01 16.07
CA ASN A 422 -25.30 4.39 17.39
C ASN A 422 -24.76 5.82 17.30
N TYR A 423 -25.60 6.76 17.57
CA TYR A 423 -25.56 8.17 17.27
C TYR A 423 -24.24 8.85 17.68
N GLU A 424 -23.85 8.64 18.93
CA GLU A 424 -22.61 9.17 19.50
C GLU A 424 -21.38 8.61 18.75
N GLY A 425 -21.40 7.31 18.44
CA GLY A 425 -20.30 6.65 17.73
C GLY A 425 -20.08 7.16 16.31
N HIS A 426 -21.15 7.45 15.56
CA HIS A 426 -21.06 7.97 14.20
C HIS A 426 -20.35 9.35 14.17
N TYR A 427 -20.79 10.28 15.01
CA TYR A 427 -20.19 11.61 15.07
C TYR A 427 -18.76 11.59 15.61
N GLN A 428 -18.42 10.71 16.54
CA GLN A 428 -17.05 10.52 16.98
C GLN A 428 -16.13 10.13 15.81
N GLN A 429 -16.58 9.21 14.97
CA GLN A 429 -15.79 8.79 13.81
C GLN A 429 -15.67 9.89 12.76
N MET A 430 -16.72 10.67 12.54
CA MET A 430 -16.71 11.83 11.66
C MET A 430 -15.69 12.88 12.13
N PHE A 431 -15.73 13.25 13.41
CA PHE A 431 -14.73 14.15 14.00
C PHE A 431 -13.30 13.60 13.85
N TYR A 432 -13.14 12.29 14.10
CA TYR A 432 -11.86 11.63 13.94
C TYR A 432 -11.32 11.80 12.51
N ILE A 433 -12.15 11.57 11.49
CA ILE A 433 -11.77 11.73 10.08
C ILE A 433 -11.43 13.20 9.77
N ILE A 434 -12.28 14.14 10.18
CA ILE A 434 -12.06 15.57 9.92
C ILE A 434 -10.72 16.03 10.51
N PHE A 435 -10.44 15.69 11.77
CA PHE A 435 -9.18 16.08 12.40
C PHE A 435 -7.97 15.35 11.80
N ALA A 436 -8.10 14.08 11.41
CA ALA A 436 -7.04 13.36 10.72
C ALA A 436 -6.68 14.04 9.38
N LEU A 437 -7.67 14.55 8.64
CA LEU A 437 -7.45 15.24 7.37
C LEU A 437 -6.74 16.60 7.52
N LEU A 438 -6.76 17.22 8.70
CA LEU A 438 -5.98 18.44 8.95
C LEU A 438 -4.47 18.22 8.87
N THR A 439 -4.00 16.97 8.97
CA THR A 439 -2.56 16.64 8.83
C THR A 439 -2.01 16.97 7.45
N ASP A 440 -2.87 17.01 6.42
CA ASP A 440 -2.50 17.40 5.05
C ASP A 440 -2.07 18.88 4.94
N TYR A 441 -2.44 19.68 5.93
CA TYR A 441 -2.20 21.12 5.97
C TYR A 441 -1.10 21.54 6.96
N ASN A 442 -0.12 20.66 7.18
CA ASN A 442 1.00 20.89 8.12
C ASN A 442 0.58 21.10 9.58
N ILE A 443 -0.55 20.55 9.98
CA ILE A 443 -1.01 20.51 11.35
C ILE A 443 -0.73 19.09 11.88
N ILE A 444 0.17 18.96 12.85
CA ILE A 444 0.42 17.66 13.50
C ILE A 444 -0.75 17.37 14.42
N VAL A 445 -1.49 16.30 14.15
CA VAL A 445 -2.64 15.89 14.94
C VAL A 445 -2.38 14.54 15.60
N GLU A 446 -2.39 14.53 16.92
CA GLU A 446 -2.39 13.29 17.71
C GLU A 446 -3.78 13.11 18.34
N GLN A 447 -4.41 11.97 18.09
CA GLN A 447 -5.75 11.66 18.57
C GLN A 447 -5.73 10.42 19.45
N HIS A 448 -6.35 10.52 20.61
CA HIS A 448 -6.56 9.40 21.53
C HIS A 448 -8.06 9.20 21.74
N THR A 449 -8.56 7.98 21.47
CA THR A 449 -9.97 7.65 21.67
C THR A 449 -10.15 6.68 22.82
N ALA A 450 -11.00 7.01 23.78
CA ALA A 450 -11.44 6.10 24.82
C ALA A 450 -12.94 6.33 25.09
N LYS A 451 -13.77 5.29 24.88
CA LYS A 451 -15.20 5.23 25.20
C LYS A 451 -15.94 6.59 25.25
N GLY A 452 -16.17 7.18 24.08
CA GLY A 452 -16.95 8.41 23.98
C GLY A 452 -16.17 9.71 24.19
N ARG A 453 -14.85 9.69 24.13
CA ARG A 453 -13.97 10.86 24.28
C ARG A 453 -12.98 10.90 23.14
N ILE A 454 -12.66 12.09 22.68
CA ILE A 454 -11.54 12.32 21.78
C ILE A 454 -10.63 13.33 22.45
N ASP A 455 -9.43 12.91 22.83
CA ASP A 455 -8.36 13.80 23.24
C ASP A 455 -7.55 14.12 21.98
N ILE A 456 -7.41 15.38 21.66
CA ILE A 456 -6.73 15.83 20.45
C ILE A 456 -5.63 16.79 20.83
N THR A 457 -4.44 16.60 20.30
CA THR A 457 -3.40 17.63 20.27
C THR A 457 -3.15 18.02 18.83
N MET A 458 -3.18 19.32 18.55
CA MET A 458 -2.80 19.87 17.26
C MET A 458 -1.62 20.80 17.44
N GLU A 459 -0.60 20.62 16.64
CA GLU A 459 0.62 21.44 16.69
C GLU A 459 0.81 22.13 15.34
N THR A 460 0.82 23.46 15.35
CA THR A 460 1.19 24.32 14.23
C THR A 460 2.64 24.79 14.38
N ALA A 461 3.09 25.70 13.52
CA ALA A 461 4.43 26.30 13.62
C ALA A 461 4.67 26.94 15.00
N ASP A 462 3.68 27.66 15.53
CA ASP A 462 3.84 28.53 16.71
C ASP A 462 3.05 28.07 17.94
N THR A 463 2.00 27.26 17.76
CA THR A 463 1.01 26.96 18.80
C THR A 463 0.75 25.46 18.92
N ILE A 464 0.53 25.01 20.16
CA ILE A 464 0.03 23.67 20.47
C ILE A 464 -1.37 23.82 21.06
N TYR A 465 -2.35 23.27 20.38
CA TYR A 465 -3.73 23.20 20.86
C TYR A 465 -3.97 21.86 21.54
N VAL A 466 -4.41 21.90 22.80
CA VAL A 466 -4.80 20.70 23.57
C VAL A 466 -6.31 20.72 23.70
N MET A 467 -6.97 19.76 23.07
CA MET A 467 -8.42 19.72 22.96
C MET A 467 -9.01 18.47 23.62
N GLU A 468 -10.13 18.63 24.26
CA GLU A 468 -10.99 17.55 24.76
C GLU A 468 -12.38 17.70 24.16
N LEU A 469 -12.95 16.63 23.61
CA LEU A 469 -14.30 16.61 23.04
C LEU A 469 -15.24 15.80 23.92
N LYS A 470 -16.36 16.39 24.28
CA LYS A 470 -17.48 15.75 24.98
C LYS A 470 -18.68 15.61 24.06
N PHE A 471 -19.52 14.64 24.36
CA PHE A 471 -20.80 14.40 23.70
C PHE A 471 -21.94 14.55 24.68
N ASN A 472 -22.94 15.41 24.35
CA ASN A 472 -24.13 15.69 25.18
C ASN A 472 -23.78 16.10 26.62
N LYS A 473 -22.74 16.93 26.79
CA LYS A 473 -22.29 17.50 28.08
C LYS A 473 -22.12 19.00 27.97
N SER A 474 -20.95 19.53 28.37
CA SER A 474 -20.60 20.93 28.17
C SER A 474 -19.15 21.10 27.73
N ALA A 475 -18.86 22.19 27.02
CA ALA A 475 -17.49 22.55 26.66
C ALA A 475 -16.65 22.89 27.90
N GLN A 476 -17.28 23.38 28.96
CA GLN A 476 -16.59 23.65 30.23
C GLN A 476 -16.12 22.38 30.92
N GLU A 477 -16.94 21.31 30.96
CA GLU A 477 -16.53 20.01 31.50
C GLU A 477 -15.34 19.43 30.73
N ALA A 478 -15.26 19.67 29.41
CA ALA A 478 -14.13 19.28 28.59
C ALA A 478 -12.86 20.05 28.99
N LEU A 479 -12.95 21.37 29.15
CA LEU A 479 -11.85 22.22 29.59
C LEU A 479 -11.38 21.85 30.99
N ASP A 480 -12.30 21.60 31.91
CA ASP A 480 -11.99 21.20 33.29
C ASP A 480 -11.21 19.87 33.29
N GLN A 481 -11.54 18.93 32.44
CA GLN A 481 -10.81 17.66 32.29
C GLN A 481 -9.37 17.88 31.80
N ILE A 482 -9.12 18.79 30.85
CA ILE A 482 -7.76 19.13 30.41
C ILE A 482 -6.93 19.63 31.59
N ASN A 483 -7.52 20.46 32.46
CA ASN A 483 -6.88 21.01 33.64
C ASN A 483 -6.60 19.94 34.71
N ASP A 484 -7.61 19.12 35.04
CA ASP A 484 -7.53 18.09 36.08
C ASP A 484 -6.51 16.98 35.72
N LYS A 485 -6.41 16.63 34.46
CA LYS A 485 -5.48 15.62 33.94
C LYS A 485 -4.09 16.20 33.62
N HIS A 486 -3.91 17.51 33.70
CA HIS A 486 -2.64 18.19 33.42
C HIS A 486 -2.04 17.87 32.04
N TYR A 487 -2.87 17.71 31.01
CA TYR A 487 -2.45 17.30 29.65
C TYR A 487 -1.39 18.23 29.05
N THR A 488 -1.41 19.51 29.39
CA THR A 488 -0.43 20.51 28.91
C THR A 488 0.99 20.30 29.43
N GLN A 489 1.19 19.55 30.52
CA GLN A 489 2.54 19.30 31.07
C GLN A 489 3.46 18.55 30.10
N ALA A 490 2.91 17.71 29.24
CA ALA A 490 3.66 16.96 28.22
C ALA A 490 4.39 17.91 27.22
N PHE A 491 3.88 19.13 27.06
CA PHE A 491 4.38 20.11 26.09
C PHE A 491 5.18 21.27 26.72
N ALA A 492 5.35 21.27 28.02
CA ALA A 492 6.01 22.36 28.75
C ALA A 492 7.45 22.69 28.29
N LEU A 493 8.13 21.74 27.66
CA LEU A 493 9.48 21.91 27.12
C LEU A 493 9.51 22.38 25.66
N LYS A 494 8.37 22.39 24.98
CA LYS A 494 8.26 22.91 23.60
C LYS A 494 8.12 24.43 23.70
N ASN A 495 8.96 25.15 22.98
CA ASN A 495 8.95 26.61 22.96
C ASN A 495 7.84 27.18 22.06
N LYS A 496 6.58 26.78 22.36
CA LYS A 496 5.36 27.17 21.61
C LYS A 496 4.28 27.59 22.58
N GLU A 497 3.36 28.42 22.11
CA GLU A 497 2.17 28.77 22.89
C GLU A 497 1.29 27.50 23.07
N ILE A 498 0.71 27.36 24.27
CA ILE A 498 -0.19 26.23 24.56
C ILE A 498 -1.59 26.76 24.81
N VAL A 499 -2.52 26.44 23.95
CA VAL A 499 -3.93 26.81 24.00
C VAL A 499 -4.78 25.60 24.35
N LYS A 500 -5.66 25.73 25.33
CA LYS A 500 -6.60 24.66 25.73
C LYS A 500 -7.96 24.91 25.11
N VAL A 501 -8.58 23.88 24.56
CA VAL A 501 -9.89 23.98 23.93
C VAL A 501 -10.81 22.88 24.44
N GLY A 502 -11.84 23.27 25.15
CA GLY A 502 -12.93 22.36 25.51
C GLY A 502 -14.02 22.37 24.42
N LEU A 503 -14.40 21.21 23.91
CA LEU A 503 -15.41 21.05 22.88
C LEU A 503 -16.59 20.23 23.43
N ASN A 504 -17.82 20.57 23.06
CA ASN A 504 -18.99 19.74 23.30
C ASN A 504 -19.85 19.66 22.04
N PHE A 505 -19.97 18.46 21.51
CA PHE A 505 -20.92 18.15 20.45
C PHE A 505 -22.25 17.66 21.06
N SER A 506 -23.35 18.21 20.59
CA SER A 506 -24.68 17.76 20.96
C SER A 506 -25.65 17.86 19.78
N VAL A 507 -26.78 17.17 19.89
CA VAL A 507 -27.86 17.32 18.94
C VAL A 507 -29.10 17.83 19.66
N LYS A 508 -29.61 18.96 19.19
CA LYS A 508 -30.79 19.61 19.73
C LYS A 508 -31.81 19.75 18.59
N ASP A 509 -33.00 19.23 18.77
CA ASP A 509 -34.07 19.31 17.77
C ASP A 509 -33.63 18.85 16.35
N GLU A 510 -32.93 17.70 16.27
CA GLU A 510 -32.36 17.13 15.04
C GLU A 510 -31.29 18.00 14.35
N VAL A 511 -30.77 19.00 15.03
CA VAL A 511 -29.68 19.86 14.55
C VAL A 511 -28.39 19.55 15.31
N ASN A 512 -27.31 19.33 14.58
CA ASN A 512 -25.97 19.14 15.12
C ASN A 512 -25.44 20.48 15.66
N THR A 513 -24.95 20.50 16.88
CA THR A 513 -24.42 21.71 17.50
C THR A 513 -23.03 21.45 18.09
N LEU A 514 -22.11 22.40 17.93
CA LEU A 514 -20.80 22.41 18.55
C LEU A 514 -20.66 23.62 19.44
N GLU A 515 -20.37 23.41 20.71
CA GLU A 515 -20.06 24.45 21.69
C GLU A 515 -18.58 24.33 22.07
N TRP A 516 -17.89 25.46 22.28
CA TRP A 516 -16.49 25.45 22.66
C TRP A 516 -16.12 26.54 23.68
N VAL A 517 -15.02 26.28 24.38
CA VAL A 517 -14.37 27.24 25.29
C VAL A 517 -12.87 27.17 25.03
N ILE A 518 -12.25 28.33 24.78
CA ILE A 518 -10.80 28.47 24.54
C ILE A 518 -10.17 29.16 25.74
N PHE A 519 -9.01 28.67 26.21
CA PHE A 519 -8.28 29.22 27.38
C PHE A 519 -6.76 29.22 27.14
#